data_3242728a1f2d8f19e0117f8529eb2c87
#
_entry.id   3242728a1f2d8f19e0117f8529eb2c87
#
_cell.length_a   1.000
_cell.length_b   1.000
_cell.length_c   1.000
_cell.angle_alpha   90.00
_cell.angle_beta   90.00
_cell.angle_gamma   90.00
#
_symmetry.space_group_name_H-M   'P 1'
#
loop_
_entity.id
_entity.type
_entity.pdbx_description
1 polymer ?
#
loop_
_entity_poly.entity_id
_entity_poly.type
_entity_poly.pdbx_seq_one_letter_code
_entity_poly.pdbx_strand_id
1 'polypeptide(L)'
;MILLKNLSKVYGSKTVIKNVSMQFKDGYIYGLVGANGCGKTTLMRCICGFSQPTTGYVIVNECLVGNKAALKRNPELRNSAVPPYKTMADFAPSTGVIIESPGFLPNESGLKNLLLLANMSGMADRVSARKAMITLGLDPDDKKPVGKYSLGQRQRLGF
;
A
#
# COMPACT_ATOMS: atom_id res chain seq x y z
N MET A 1 -4.89 -12.06 4.41
CA MET A 1 -3.57 -12.68 4.69
C MET A 1 -2.52 -12.14 3.71
N ILE A 2 -1.28 -11.84 4.19
CA ILE A 2 -0.16 -11.43 3.34
C ILE A 2 0.96 -12.47 3.46
N LEU A 3 1.49 -12.94 2.34
CA LEU A 3 2.60 -13.90 2.27
C LEU A 3 3.75 -13.30 1.46
N LEU A 4 4.93 -13.26 2.05
CA LEU A 4 6.20 -12.96 1.39
C LEU A 4 7.00 -14.26 1.26
N LYS A 5 7.56 -14.54 0.09
CA LYS A 5 8.37 -15.73 -0.13
C LYS A 5 9.68 -15.39 -0.82
N ASN A 6 10.80 -15.68 -0.15
CA ASN A 6 12.18 -15.48 -0.63
C ASN A 6 12.41 -14.09 -1.24
N LEU A 7 11.76 -13.07 -0.67
CA LEU A 7 11.74 -11.72 -1.21
C LEU A 7 13.09 -11.03 -1.02
N SER A 8 13.67 -10.60 -2.13
CA SER A 8 14.86 -9.75 -2.13
C SER A 8 14.63 -8.51 -2.98
N LYS A 9 15.27 -7.41 -2.60
CA LYS A 9 15.24 -6.16 -3.36
C LYS A 9 16.62 -5.56 -3.44
N VAL A 10 17.06 -5.32 -4.67
CA VAL A 10 18.35 -4.73 -5.00
C VAL A 10 18.12 -3.45 -5.81
N TYR A 11 18.83 -2.38 -5.51
CA TYR A 11 18.91 -1.14 -6.27
C TYR A 11 20.36 -0.90 -6.69
N GLY A 12 20.63 -0.99 -7.99
CA GLY A 12 22.00 -0.97 -8.50
C GLY A 12 22.83 -2.09 -7.85
N SER A 13 23.91 -1.74 -7.14
CA SER A 13 24.74 -2.69 -6.40
C SER A 13 24.29 -2.92 -4.94
N LYS A 14 23.30 -2.14 -4.43
CA LYS A 14 22.90 -2.19 -3.03
C LYS A 14 21.74 -3.16 -2.81
N THR A 15 21.96 -4.21 -2.03
CA THR A 15 20.90 -5.09 -1.53
C THR A 15 20.23 -4.44 -0.32
N VAL A 16 18.94 -4.12 -0.45
CA VAL A 16 18.13 -3.46 0.59
C VAL A 16 17.30 -4.47 1.37
N ILE A 17 16.79 -5.51 0.70
CA ILE A 17 16.09 -6.63 1.32
C ILE A 17 16.77 -7.90 0.84
N LYS A 18 17.06 -8.82 1.77
CA LYS A 18 17.77 -10.07 1.46
C LYS A 18 16.97 -11.26 1.97
N ASN A 19 16.39 -12.02 1.04
CA ASN A 19 15.74 -13.31 1.25
C ASN A 19 14.74 -13.35 2.43
N VAL A 20 13.78 -12.43 2.43
CA VAL A 20 12.75 -12.36 3.48
C VAL A 20 11.57 -13.25 3.12
N SER A 21 11.21 -14.15 4.04
CA SER A 21 9.97 -14.94 3.98
C SER A 21 9.19 -14.71 5.26
N MET A 22 7.95 -14.22 5.13
CA MET A 22 7.08 -13.86 6.25
C MET A 22 5.62 -14.09 5.88
N GLN A 23 4.80 -14.35 6.88
CA GLN A 23 3.36 -14.44 6.75
C GLN A 23 2.68 -13.54 7.79
N PHE A 24 1.76 -12.69 7.34
CA PHE A 24 0.93 -11.85 8.17
C PHE A 24 -0.51 -12.38 8.10
N LYS A 25 -1.02 -12.83 9.25
CA LYS A 25 -2.38 -13.35 9.37
C LYS A 25 -3.38 -12.21 9.54
N ASP A 26 -4.61 -12.44 9.12
CA ASP A 26 -5.70 -11.48 9.31
C ASP A 26 -6.04 -11.34 10.79
N GLY A 27 -6.56 -10.18 11.18
CA GLY A 27 -6.97 -9.89 12.55
C GLY A 27 -5.85 -9.49 13.50
N TYR A 28 -4.60 -9.37 13.03
CA TYR A 28 -3.45 -8.96 13.85
C TYR A 28 -2.87 -7.63 13.41
N ILE A 29 -2.32 -6.90 14.36
CA ILE A 29 -1.50 -5.71 14.11
C ILE A 29 -0.03 -6.14 14.18
N TYR A 30 0.73 -5.84 13.13
CA TYR A 30 2.16 -6.15 13.05
C TYR A 30 3.00 -4.87 13.07
N GLY A 31 4.03 -4.85 13.90
CA GLY A 31 5.02 -3.77 13.94
C GLY A 31 6.30 -4.16 13.18
N LEU A 32 6.71 -3.33 12.23
CA LEU A 32 7.99 -3.48 11.53
C LEU A 32 9.02 -2.53 12.13
N VAL A 33 9.93 -3.07 12.95
CA VAL A 33 10.92 -2.30 13.70
C VAL A 33 12.32 -2.49 13.10
N GLY A 34 13.12 -1.44 13.11
CA GLY A 34 14.50 -1.47 12.62
C GLY A 34 15.06 -0.06 12.43
N ALA A 35 16.39 0.05 12.26
CA ALA A 35 17.08 1.31 12.04
C ALA A 35 16.62 2.06 10.77
N ASN A 36 16.88 3.36 10.69
CA ASN A 36 16.61 4.11 9.47
C ASN A 36 17.45 3.58 8.29
N GLY A 37 16.83 3.45 7.14
CA GLY A 37 17.49 2.91 5.94
C GLY A 37 17.61 1.38 5.86
N CYS A 38 17.12 0.61 6.86
CA CYS A 38 17.18 -0.86 6.82
C CYS A 38 16.18 -1.54 5.86
N GLY A 39 15.38 -0.76 5.12
CA GLY A 39 14.49 -1.31 4.09
C GLY A 39 13.01 -1.43 4.46
N LYS A 40 12.56 -0.92 5.64
CA LYS A 40 11.15 -0.99 6.06
C LYS A 40 10.18 -0.44 5.01
N THR A 41 10.40 0.79 4.57
CA THR A 41 9.57 1.43 3.53
C THR A 41 9.65 0.67 2.20
N THR A 42 10.81 0.14 1.85
CA THR A 42 11.00 -0.68 0.65
C THR A 42 10.18 -1.97 0.72
N LEU A 43 10.16 -2.63 1.88
CA LEU A 43 9.37 -3.84 2.10
C LEU A 43 7.87 -3.53 1.96
N MET A 44 7.38 -2.46 2.59
CA MET A 44 5.99 -2.02 2.46
C MET A 44 5.63 -1.71 1.00
N ARG A 45 6.51 -1.01 0.27
CA ARG A 45 6.32 -0.74 -1.17
C ARG A 45 6.26 -2.03 -2.00
N CYS A 46 7.04 -3.05 -1.65
CA CYS A 46 6.95 -4.36 -2.31
C CYS A 46 5.62 -5.07 -2.00
N ILE A 47 5.15 -5.02 -0.75
CA ILE A 47 3.87 -5.61 -0.34
C ILE A 47 2.71 -4.98 -1.11
N CYS A 48 2.72 -3.65 -1.26
CA CYS A 48 1.66 -2.92 -1.94
C CYS A 48 1.73 -2.97 -3.47
N GLY A 49 2.84 -3.45 -4.05
CA GLY A 49 3.06 -3.47 -5.50
C GLY A 49 3.70 -2.21 -6.07
N PHE A 50 3.98 -1.18 -5.25
CA PHE A 50 4.63 0.06 -5.71
C PHE A 50 6.10 -0.14 -6.09
N SER A 51 6.71 -1.25 -5.69
CA SER A 51 8.04 -1.64 -6.08
C SER A 51 8.09 -3.15 -6.29
N GLN A 52 8.49 -3.58 -7.48
CA GLN A 52 8.61 -5.01 -7.75
C GLN A 52 9.85 -5.59 -7.04
N PRO A 53 9.76 -6.76 -6.38
CA PRO A 53 10.92 -7.47 -5.85
C PRO A 53 11.93 -7.80 -6.97
N THR A 54 13.21 -7.92 -6.63
CA THR A 54 14.23 -8.45 -7.55
C THR A 54 14.11 -9.96 -7.66
N THR A 55 13.89 -10.66 -6.54
CA THR A 55 13.57 -12.10 -6.48
C THR A 55 12.46 -12.35 -5.49
N GLY A 56 11.83 -13.52 -5.56
CA GLY A 56 10.71 -13.87 -4.70
C GLY A 56 9.41 -13.17 -5.10
N TYR A 57 8.39 -13.31 -4.28
CA TYR A 57 7.06 -12.82 -4.57
C TYR A 57 6.27 -12.44 -3.33
N VAL A 58 5.18 -11.73 -3.56
CA VAL A 58 4.19 -11.28 -2.56
C VAL A 58 2.82 -11.76 -2.98
N ILE A 59 2.07 -12.33 -2.04
CA ILE A 59 0.65 -12.65 -2.20
C ILE A 59 -0.14 -11.91 -1.13
N VAL A 60 -1.17 -11.19 -1.54
CA VAL A 60 -2.11 -10.47 -0.67
C VAL A 60 -3.51 -10.96 -0.97
N ASN A 61 -4.20 -11.52 0.03
CA ASN A 61 -5.57 -12.03 -0.10
C ASN A 61 -5.74 -12.94 -1.33
N GLU A 62 -4.87 -13.96 -1.45
CA GLU A 62 -4.84 -14.91 -2.57
C GLU A 62 -4.56 -14.27 -3.95
N CYS A 63 -4.12 -13.02 -3.97
CA CYS A 63 -3.72 -12.31 -5.19
C CYS A 63 -2.20 -12.17 -5.26
N LEU A 64 -1.57 -12.65 -6.33
CA LEU A 64 -0.16 -12.42 -6.60
C LEU A 64 0.04 -10.96 -6.99
N VAL A 65 0.80 -10.22 -6.16
CA VAL A 65 1.11 -8.81 -6.38
C VAL A 65 2.25 -8.69 -7.39
N GLY A 66 1.96 -8.00 -8.48
CA GLY A 66 2.85 -7.83 -9.62
C GLY A 66 2.23 -8.41 -10.89
N ASN A 67 2.82 -8.07 -12.01
CA ASN A 67 2.37 -8.48 -13.34
C ASN A 67 3.03 -9.81 -13.81
N LYS A 68 2.86 -10.13 -15.09
CA LYS A 68 3.48 -11.31 -15.72
C LYS A 68 5.00 -11.41 -15.49
N ALA A 69 5.69 -10.30 -15.20
CA ALA A 69 7.10 -10.32 -14.85
C ALA A 69 7.37 -11.02 -13.50
N ALA A 70 6.41 -11.00 -12.56
CA ALA A 70 6.52 -11.76 -11.31
C ALA A 70 6.58 -13.26 -11.58
N LEU A 71 5.76 -13.78 -12.48
CA LEU A 71 5.79 -15.19 -12.90
C LEU A 71 7.07 -15.54 -13.64
N LYS A 72 7.62 -14.62 -14.45
CA LYS A 72 8.88 -14.84 -15.16
C LYS A 72 10.06 -14.97 -14.19
N ARG A 73 10.05 -14.18 -13.12
CA ARG A 73 11.09 -14.22 -12.07
C ARG A 73 10.97 -15.42 -11.14
N ASN A 74 9.79 -16.02 -11.03
CA ASN A 74 9.49 -17.10 -10.10
C ASN A 74 8.87 -18.29 -10.87
N PRO A 75 9.70 -19.09 -11.58
CA PRO A 75 9.22 -20.20 -12.41
C PRO A 75 8.41 -21.24 -11.63
N GLU A 76 8.68 -21.39 -10.33
CA GLU A 76 7.96 -22.29 -9.42
C GLU A 76 6.47 -21.94 -9.30
N LEU A 77 6.11 -20.67 -9.42
CA LEU A 77 4.71 -20.24 -9.42
C LEU A 77 3.97 -20.65 -10.70
N ARG A 78 4.69 -20.71 -11.80
CA ARG A 78 4.15 -21.06 -13.11
C ARG A 78 3.91 -22.57 -13.24
N ASN A 79 4.85 -23.36 -12.68
CA ASN A 79 4.89 -24.81 -12.82
C ASN A 79 4.22 -25.53 -11.65
N SER A 80 3.68 -24.82 -10.68
CA SER A 80 2.96 -25.41 -9.54
C SER A 80 1.62 -26.00 -10.01
N ALA A 81 1.39 -27.24 -9.70
CA ALA A 81 0.09 -27.89 -9.94
C ALA A 81 -1.06 -27.20 -9.19
N VAL A 82 -0.75 -26.58 -8.04
CA VAL A 82 -1.68 -25.76 -7.25
C VAL A 82 -0.95 -24.45 -6.91
N PRO A 83 -1.14 -23.38 -7.68
CA PRO A 83 -0.49 -22.12 -7.39
C PRO A 83 -1.03 -21.54 -6.05
N PRO A 84 -0.18 -20.89 -5.25
CA PRO A 84 -0.56 -20.32 -3.96
C PRO A 84 -1.40 -19.05 -4.08
N TYR A 85 -1.89 -18.72 -5.27
CA TYR A 85 -2.72 -17.56 -5.57
C TYR A 85 -3.85 -17.90 -6.54
N LYS A 86 -4.94 -17.14 -6.49
CA LYS A 86 -6.10 -17.28 -7.38
C LYS A 86 -6.12 -16.23 -8.49
N THR A 87 -5.64 -15.03 -8.20
CA THR A 87 -5.66 -13.88 -9.11
C THR A 87 -4.31 -13.19 -9.13
N MET A 88 -4.13 -12.26 -10.06
CA MET A 88 -2.94 -11.42 -10.18
C MET A 88 -3.35 -9.96 -10.37
N ALA A 89 -2.64 -9.04 -9.71
CA ALA A 89 -2.81 -7.61 -9.90
C ALA A 89 -1.48 -6.88 -9.73
N ASP A 90 -1.32 -5.74 -10.39
CA ASP A 90 -0.10 -4.92 -10.25
C ASP A 90 0.04 -4.39 -8.82
N PHE A 91 -1.08 -4.08 -8.16
CA PHE A 91 -1.14 -3.59 -6.78
C PHE A 91 -1.92 -4.55 -5.88
N ALA A 92 -1.61 -4.51 -4.58
CA ALA A 92 -2.30 -5.30 -3.58
C ALA A 92 -3.80 -4.95 -3.53
N PRO A 93 -4.71 -5.91 -3.74
CA PRO A 93 -6.14 -5.64 -3.74
C PRO A 93 -6.65 -5.33 -2.33
N SER A 94 -7.69 -4.51 -2.24
CA SER A 94 -8.39 -4.16 -1.00
C SER A 94 -7.43 -3.73 0.13
N THR A 95 -6.40 -2.96 -0.22
CA THR A 95 -5.35 -2.53 0.70
C THR A 95 -5.30 -1.01 0.75
N GLY A 96 -5.56 -0.44 1.93
CA GLY A 96 -5.24 0.97 2.20
C GLY A 96 -3.76 1.13 2.52
N VAL A 97 -3.12 2.14 1.97
CA VAL A 97 -1.67 2.36 2.13
C VAL A 97 -1.38 3.81 2.43
N ILE A 98 -0.67 4.04 3.55
CA ILE A 98 -0.09 5.34 3.86
C ILE A 98 1.41 5.15 3.95
N ILE A 99 2.15 5.69 2.98
CA ILE A 99 3.61 5.68 2.98
C ILE A 99 4.08 7.14 3.00
N GLU A 100 4.77 7.51 4.07
CA GLU A 100 5.25 8.88 4.30
C GLU A 100 4.09 9.87 4.45
N SER A 101 4.15 11.04 3.80
CA SER A 101 3.08 12.03 3.85
C SER A 101 2.06 11.78 2.75
N PRO A 102 0.76 11.83 3.05
CA PRO A 102 -0.27 11.74 2.01
C PRO A 102 -0.07 12.83 0.95
N GLY A 103 -0.07 12.43 -0.33
CA GLY A 103 0.12 13.32 -1.49
C GLY A 103 -1.13 14.11 -1.86
N PHE A 104 -1.66 14.91 -0.94
CA PHE A 104 -2.81 15.78 -1.21
C PHE A 104 -2.46 17.00 -2.04
N LEU A 105 -3.43 17.51 -2.79
CA LEU A 105 -3.34 18.81 -3.47
C LEU A 105 -3.37 19.92 -2.42
N PRO A 106 -2.28 20.66 -2.22
CA PRO A 106 -2.13 21.56 -1.08
C PRO A 106 -3.08 22.76 -1.11
N ASN A 107 -3.53 23.18 -2.30
CA ASN A 107 -4.40 24.34 -2.50
C ASN A 107 -5.90 24.00 -2.42
N GLU A 108 -6.23 22.73 -2.28
CA GLU A 108 -7.61 22.25 -2.22
C GLU A 108 -8.03 21.91 -0.79
N SER A 109 -9.33 21.96 -0.50
CA SER A 109 -9.89 21.57 0.80
C SER A 109 -9.77 20.06 1.02
N GLY A 110 -9.90 19.61 2.29
CA GLY A 110 -9.87 18.20 2.64
C GLY A 110 -10.93 17.39 1.89
N LEU A 111 -12.17 17.86 1.90
CA LEU A 111 -13.27 17.18 1.19
C LEU A 111 -13.00 17.07 -0.31
N LYS A 112 -12.48 18.13 -0.94
CA LYS A 112 -12.19 18.10 -2.38
C LYS A 112 -11.09 17.10 -2.72
N ASN A 113 -10.05 17.00 -1.90
CA ASN A 113 -9.02 15.98 -2.03
C ASN A 113 -9.60 14.56 -1.95
N LEU A 114 -10.46 14.28 -0.96
CA LEU A 114 -11.09 12.96 -0.83
C LEU A 114 -11.99 12.64 -2.02
N LEU A 115 -12.77 13.61 -2.51
CA LEU A 115 -13.63 13.40 -3.68
C LEU A 115 -12.83 13.11 -4.95
N LEU A 116 -11.66 13.71 -5.14
CA LEU A 116 -10.78 13.38 -6.25
C LEU A 116 -10.30 11.93 -6.17
N LEU A 117 -9.86 11.48 -4.99
CA LEU A 117 -9.45 10.09 -4.78
C LEU A 117 -10.62 9.11 -4.94
N ALA A 118 -11.79 9.44 -4.40
CA ALA A 118 -13.01 8.65 -4.53
C ALA A 118 -13.42 8.48 -6.00
N ASN A 119 -13.37 9.54 -6.80
CA ASN A 119 -13.66 9.49 -8.23
C ASN A 119 -12.66 8.62 -8.99
N MET A 120 -11.37 8.66 -8.62
CA MET A 120 -10.34 7.80 -9.25
C MET A 120 -10.51 6.33 -8.92
N SER A 121 -10.96 6.01 -7.70
CA SER A 121 -11.15 4.62 -7.25
C SER A 121 -12.50 4.04 -7.65
N GLY A 122 -13.51 4.88 -7.92
CA GLY A 122 -14.89 4.49 -8.16
C GLY A 122 -15.58 3.83 -6.95
N MET A 123 -14.96 3.86 -5.76
CA MET A 123 -15.43 3.11 -4.59
C MET A 123 -16.15 3.93 -3.54
N ALA A 124 -16.15 5.26 -3.64
CA ALA A 124 -16.76 6.13 -2.64
C ALA A 124 -17.46 7.33 -3.28
N ASP A 125 -18.52 7.78 -2.64
CA ASP A 125 -19.28 8.96 -3.01
C ASP A 125 -19.06 10.12 -2.03
N ARG A 126 -19.71 11.25 -2.30
CA ARG A 126 -19.62 12.45 -1.45
C ARG A 126 -20.13 12.19 -0.03
N VAL A 127 -21.12 11.35 0.15
CA VAL A 127 -21.70 11.05 1.46
C VAL A 127 -20.71 10.27 2.30
N SER A 128 -20.11 9.24 1.72
CA SER A 128 -19.08 8.41 2.35
C SER A 128 -17.83 9.23 2.72
N ALA A 129 -17.38 10.11 1.82
CA ALA A 129 -16.24 10.99 2.08
C ALA A 129 -16.50 11.94 3.26
N ARG A 130 -17.67 12.57 3.33
CA ARG A 130 -18.07 13.43 4.45
C ARG A 130 -18.13 12.65 5.76
N LYS A 131 -18.75 11.47 5.76
CA LYS A 131 -18.84 10.60 6.93
C LYS A 131 -17.46 10.20 7.46
N ALA A 132 -16.54 9.83 6.56
CA ALA A 132 -15.16 9.50 6.92
C ALA A 132 -14.46 10.68 7.60
N MET A 133 -14.56 11.89 7.05
CA MET A 133 -13.97 13.09 7.67
C MET A 133 -14.51 13.32 9.09
N ILE A 134 -15.83 13.25 9.28
CA ILE A 134 -16.47 13.44 10.59
C ILE A 134 -15.97 12.38 11.58
N THR A 135 -15.91 11.13 11.17
CA THR A 135 -15.40 10.01 12.00
C THR A 135 -13.97 10.26 12.49
N LEU A 136 -13.16 10.92 11.66
CA LEU A 136 -11.77 11.26 11.97
C LEU A 136 -11.60 12.62 12.66
N GLY A 137 -12.70 13.26 13.05
CA GLY A 137 -12.69 14.57 13.72
C GLY A 137 -12.21 15.70 12.81
N LEU A 138 -12.54 15.63 11.51
CA LEU A 138 -12.32 16.68 10.54
C LEU A 138 -13.66 17.25 10.08
N ASP A 139 -13.75 18.58 9.95
CA ASP A 139 -14.93 19.24 9.40
C ASP A 139 -14.93 19.15 7.87
N PRO A 140 -15.93 18.47 7.24
CA PRO A 140 -16.03 18.38 5.80
C PRO A 140 -16.42 19.71 5.13
N ASP A 141 -16.92 20.68 5.86
CA ASP A 141 -17.31 22.00 5.34
C ASP A 141 -16.18 23.04 5.50
N ASP A 142 -15.09 22.67 6.18
CA ASP A 142 -13.89 23.51 6.27
C ASP A 142 -13.28 23.73 4.88
N LYS A 143 -13.30 24.99 4.42
CA LYS A 143 -12.73 25.40 3.13
C LYS A 143 -11.22 25.63 3.18
N LYS A 144 -10.60 25.46 4.37
CA LYS A 144 -9.16 25.64 4.57
C LYS A 144 -8.38 24.69 3.66
N PRO A 145 -7.40 25.18 2.88
CA PRO A 145 -6.57 24.33 2.04
C PRO A 145 -5.74 23.34 2.86
N VAL A 146 -5.57 22.11 2.37
CA VAL A 146 -4.82 21.05 3.06
C VAL A 146 -3.36 21.44 3.31
N GLY A 147 -2.79 22.29 2.48
CA GLY A 147 -1.45 22.86 2.71
C GLY A 147 -1.32 23.63 4.03
N LYS A 148 -2.43 24.16 4.57
CA LYS A 148 -2.50 24.86 5.87
C LYS A 148 -2.93 23.94 7.03
N TYR A 149 -3.16 22.66 6.80
CA TYR A 149 -3.49 21.69 7.85
C TYR A 149 -2.26 21.40 8.72
N SER A 150 -2.49 21.13 10.01
CA SER A 150 -1.43 20.58 10.85
C SER A 150 -1.02 19.18 10.35
N LEU A 151 0.15 18.71 10.78
CA LEU A 151 0.60 17.36 10.46
C LEU A 151 -0.46 16.32 10.85
N GLY A 152 -1.02 16.43 12.06
CA GLY A 152 -2.07 15.52 12.55
C GLY A 152 -3.36 15.59 11.72
N GLN A 153 -3.77 16.77 11.25
CA GLN A 153 -4.92 16.90 10.35
C GLN A 153 -4.67 16.23 9.00
N ARG A 154 -3.46 16.41 8.41
CA ARG A 154 -3.09 15.73 7.17
C ARG A 154 -3.03 14.21 7.32
N GLN A 155 -2.47 13.73 8.44
CA GLN A 155 -2.45 12.30 8.72
C GLN A 155 -3.86 11.74 8.84
N ARG A 156 -4.73 12.36 9.63
CA ARG A 156 -6.13 11.92 9.76
C ARG A 156 -6.90 11.92 8.44
N LEU A 157 -6.65 12.90 7.58
CA LEU A 157 -7.27 12.94 6.26
C LEU A 157 -6.78 11.78 5.35
N GLY A 158 -5.59 11.24 5.60
CA GLY A 158 -4.98 10.14 4.84
C GLY A 158 -5.47 8.74 5.25
N PHE A 159 -6.14 8.62 6.38
CA PHE A 159 -6.74 7.36 6.84
C PHE A 159 -8.06 7.07 6.11
#